data_0dd66f4d0bd26e3938be4e69d2290c08
#
_entry.id   0dd66f4d0bd26e3938be4e69d2290c08
#
_cell.length_a   1.000
_cell.length_b   1.000
_cell.length_c   1.000
_cell.angle_alpha   90.00
_cell.angle_beta   90.00
_cell.angle_gamma   90.00
#
_symmetry.space_group_name_H-M   'P 1'
#
loop_
_entity.id
_entity.type
_entity.pdbx_description
1 polymer ?
#
loop_
_entity_poly.entity_id
_entity_poly.type
_entity_poly.pdbx_seq_one_letter_code
_entity_poly.pdbx_strand_id
1 'polypeptide(L)'
;MHKNKIILSILDYYKEINIDFDVYVIADAQAKTCKYMPERIVHANEDEFFSRTEFAEIMSAIFNCFGFAKVFYSEIEFIQYILNHCINKSECIVYNFSRDGRANGKKSLIPSFCDLMDIKYTGSNAFVISLLRNKYIYTKFLEQNGISVPKSLLYGDRFKFCVNIKN
;
A
#
# COMPACT_ATOMS: atom_id res chain seq x y z
N MET A 1 26.75 3.80 -14.56
CA MET A 1 26.25 4.07 -15.93
C MET A 1 25.45 2.92 -16.55
N HIS A 2 25.71 1.65 -16.24
CA HIS A 2 24.99 0.50 -16.84
C HIS A 2 23.54 0.31 -16.36
N LYS A 3 23.25 0.56 -15.08
CA LYS A 3 21.88 0.40 -14.49
C LYS A 3 20.84 1.33 -15.15
N ASN A 4 21.21 2.56 -15.49
CA ASN A 4 20.29 3.51 -16.11
C ASN A 4 19.88 3.10 -17.54
N LYS A 5 20.77 2.42 -18.28
CA LYS A 5 20.45 1.93 -19.63
C LYS A 5 19.41 0.81 -19.60
N ILE A 6 19.49 -0.10 -18.62
CA ILE A 6 18.51 -1.19 -18.46
C ILE A 6 17.14 -0.63 -18.10
N ILE A 7 17.08 0.33 -17.17
CA ILE A 7 15.82 0.97 -16.78
C ILE A 7 15.20 1.70 -17.97
N LEU A 8 15.99 2.45 -18.74
CA LEU A 8 15.50 3.16 -19.92
C LEU A 8 15.00 2.18 -21.00
N SER A 9 15.72 1.08 -21.28
CA SER A 9 15.26 0.09 -22.23
C SER A 9 13.97 -0.62 -21.80
N ILE A 10 13.79 -0.85 -20.51
CA ILE A 10 12.53 -1.38 -19.95
C ILE A 10 11.40 -0.37 -20.12
N LEU A 11 11.63 0.90 -19.83
CA LEU A 11 10.63 1.96 -20.01
C LEU A 11 10.25 2.15 -21.49
N ASP A 12 11.22 2.10 -22.39
CA ASP A 12 10.96 2.20 -23.83
C ASP A 12 10.17 0.99 -24.34
N TYR A 13 10.50 -0.23 -23.89
CA TYR A 13 9.73 -1.43 -24.19
C TYR A 13 8.27 -1.31 -23.71
N TYR A 14 8.04 -0.79 -22.51
CA TYR A 14 6.68 -0.60 -21.98
C TYR A 14 5.91 0.52 -22.69
N LYS A 15 6.57 1.52 -23.26
CA LYS A 15 5.90 2.54 -24.10
C LYS A 15 5.43 2.00 -25.45
N GLU A 16 6.11 0.99 -25.99
CA GLU A 16 5.73 0.33 -27.23
C GLU A 16 4.57 -0.67 -27.04
N ILE A 17 4.41 -1.19 -25.83
CA ILE A 17 3.27 -2.05 -25.49
C ILE A 17 2.12 -1.12 -25.09
N ASN A 18 1.13 -1.03 -25.96
CA ASN A 18 -0.11 -0.34 -25.66
C ASN A 18 -0.89 -1.18 -24.63
N ILE A 19 -0.59 -0.99 -23.34
CA ILE A 19 -1.25 -1.70 -22.24
C ILE A 19 -2.54 -0.94 -21.92
N ASP A 20 -3.63 -1.44 -22.45
CA ASP A 20 -4.97 -0.91 -22.20
C ASP A 20 -5.48 -1.50 -20.86
N PHE A 21 -4.97 -0.99 -19.76
CA PHE A 21 -5.41 -1.35 -18.42
C PHE A 21 -6.17 -0.21 -17.77
N ASP A 22 -7.32 -0.54 -17.17
CA ASP A 22 -7.99 0.34 -16.22
C ASP A 22 -7.13 0.46 -14.95
N VAL A 23 -6.57 1.64 -14.72
CA VAL A 23 -5.73 1.91 -13.56
C VAL A 23 -6.54 2.55 -12.45
N TYR A 24 -6.59 1.89 -11.30
CA TYR A 24 -7.20 2.39 -10.07
C TYR A 24 -6.12 2.73 -9.06
N VAL A 25 -6.15 3.95 -8.54
CA VAL A 25 -5.20 4.41 -7.53
C VAL A 25 -5.94 4.65 -6.22
N ILE A 26 -5.50 4.03 -5.15
CA ILE A 26 -6.05 4.26 -3.81
C ILE A 26 -4.96 4.92 -3.00
N ALA A 27 -5.19 6.15 -2.57
CA ALA A 27 -4.18 6.91 -1.84
C ALA A 27 -4.80 7.83 -0.78
N ASP A 28 -4.35 7.67 0.44
CA ASP A 28 -4.60 8.64 1.51
C ASP A 28 -3.64 9.81 1.30
N ALA A 29 -4.16 10.91 0.77
CA ALA A 29 -3.41 12.13 0.56
C ALA A 29 -3.85 13.21 1.56
N GLN A 30 -2.90 14.04 1.99
CA GLN A 30 -3.18 15.16 2.90
C GLN A 30 -4.28 16.08 2.37
N ALA A 31 -5.12 16.57 3.26
CA ALA A 31 -6.25 17.46 2.96
C ALA A 31 -7.32 16.87 2.04
N LYS A 32 -7.35 15.56 1.85
CA LYS A 32 -8.47 14.87 1.21
C LYS A 32 -9.39 14.29 2.27
N THR A 33 -10.68 14.41 2.04
CA THR A 33 -11.73 13.85 2.92
C THR A 33 -12.40 12.68 2.23
N CYS A 34 -12.69 11.65 3.01
CA CYS A 34 -13.48 10.53 2.54
C CYS A 34 -14.97 10.91 2.56
N LYS A 35 -15.68 10.65 1.47
CA LYS A 35 -17.14 10.87 1.38
C LYS A 35 -17.92 10.12 2.47
N TYR A 36 -17.44 8.95 2.86
CA TYR A 36 -18.10 8.05 3.82
C TYR A 36 -17.59 8.21 5.25
N MET A 37 -16.56 9.02 5.45
CA MET A 37 -15.96 9.31 6.76
C MET A 37 -15.55 10.79 6.80
N PRO A 38 -16.53 11.72 6.72
CA PRO A 38 -16.25 13.15 6.57
C PRO A 38 -15.56 13.78 7.80
N GLU A 39 -15.70 13.15 8.97
CA GLU A 39 -15.00 13.55 10.21
C GLU A 39 -13.52 13.16 10.21
N ARG A 40 -13.10 12.31 9.27
CA ARG A 40 -11.71 11.91 9.14
C ARG A 40 -10.95 12.89 8.26
N ILE A 41 -10.25 13.79 8.91
CA ILE A 41 -9.33 14.70 8.24
C ILE A 41 -7.91 14.13 8.37
N VAL A 42 -7.23 13.98 7.24
CA VAL A 42 -5.81 13.68 7.24
C VAL A 42 -5.05 14.94 7.60
N HIS A 43 -4.46 14.96 8.80
CA HIS A 43 -3.71 16.10 9.28
C HIS A 43 -2.34 16.21 8.58
N ALA A 44 -1.89 17.45 8.36
CA ALA A 44 -0.63 17.73 7.66
C ALA A 44 0.63 17.16 8.36
N ASN A 45 0.52 16.84 9.64
CA ASN A 45 1.63 16.35 10.47
C ASN A 45 1.66 14.81 10.56
N GLU A 46 0.80 14.10 9.85
CA GLU A 46 0.82 12.65 9.82
C GLU A 46 1.81 12.19 8.75
N ASP A 47 3.03 11.87 9.15
CA ASP A 47 4.15 11.44 8.29
C ASP A 47 3.87 10.19 7.44
N GLU A 48 2.78 9.48 7.74
CA GLU A 48 2.38 8.30 6.98
C GLU A 48 1.63 8.64 5.68
N PHE A 49 1.19 9.88 5.48
CA PHE A 49 0.39 10.30 4.33
C PHE A 49 1.22 11.11 3.32
N PHE A 50 0.90 10.92 2.05
CA PHE A 50 1.57 11.68 1.00
C PHE A 50 1.26 13.18 1.12
N SER A 51 2.28 14.00 1.05
CA SER A 51 2.11 15.43 0.80
C SER A 51 1.45 15.66 -0.56
N ARG A 52 0.90 16.84 -0.76
CA ARG A 52 0.29 17.19 -2.06
C ARG A 52 1.29 17.09 -3.22
N THR A 53 2.54 17.48 -2.97
CA THR A 53 3.60 17.46 -3.99
C THR A 53 3.97 16.01 -4.35
N GLU A 54 4.27 15.18 -3.35
CA GLU A 54 4.60 13.76 -3.57
C GLU A 54 3.48 13.03 -4.30
N PHE A 55 2.23 13.27 -3.90
CA PHE A 55 1.09 12.65 -4.57
C PHE A 55 0.95 13.11 -6.02
N ALA A 56 1.15 14.40 -6.31
CA ALA A 56 1.14 14.93 -7.66
C ALA A 56 2.24 14.33 -8.55
N GLU A 57 3.43 14.12 -8.00
CA GLU A 57 4.54 13.46 -8.70
C GLU A 57 4.22 12.00 -9.02
N ILE A 58 3.68 11.25 -8.05
CA ILE A 58 3.24 9.86 -8.25
C ILE A 58 2.16 9.80 -9.33
N MET A 59 1.15 10.66 -9.28
CA MET A 59 0.08 10.68 -10.27
C MET A 59 0.59 11.05 -11.65
N SER A 60 1.52 12.01 -11.74
CA SER A 60 2.17 12.37 -13.00
C SER A 60 2.90 11.17 -13.62
N ALA A 61 3.63 10.40 -12.82
CA ALA A 61 4.31 9.19 -13.30
C ALA A 61 3.30 8.14 -13.81
N ILE A 62 2.21 7.90 -13.08
CA ILE A 62 1.17 6.96 -13.48
C ILE A 62 0.48 7.41 -14.79
N PHE A 63 0.11 8.68 -14.90
CA PHE A 63 -0.49 9.21 -16.14
C PHE A 63 0.46 9.14 -17.33
N ASN A 64 1.75 9.36 -17.12
CA ASN A 64 2.74 9.23 -18.19
C ASN A 64 2.90 7.78 -18.68
N CYS A 65 2.66 6.79 -17.81
CA CYS A 65 2.76 5.38 -18.18
C CYS A 65 1.47 4.82 -18.79
N PHE A 66 0.31 5.23 -18.31
CA PHE A 66 -0.98 4.60 -18.61
C PHE A 66 -1.99 5.55 -19.29
N GLY A 67 -1.70 6.83 -19.36
CA GLY A 67 -2.59 7.85 -19.93
C GLY A 67 -3.78 8.23 -19.08
N PHE A 68 -4.35 7.30 -18.30
CA PHE A 68 -5.51 7.52 -17.43
C PHE A 68 -5.40 6.71 -16.15
N ALA A 69 -5.89 7.29 -15.06
CA ALA A 69 -6.09 6.57 -13.80
C ALA A 69 -7.28 7.15 -13.01
N LYS A 70 -8.07 6.29 -12.39
CA LYS A 70 -9.12 6.70 -11.47
C LYS A 70 -8.60 6.67 -10.04
N VAL A 71 -8.72 7.79 -9.35
CA VAL A 71 -8.20 7.97 -7.99
C VAL A 71 -9.32 7.85 -6.96
N PHE A 72 -9.06 7.11 -5.89
CA PHE A 72 -9.91 6.99 -4.70
C PHE A 72 -9.11 7.45 -3.48
N TYR A 73 -9.72 8.29 -2.67
CA TYR A 73 -9.09 8.85 -1.47
C TYR A 73 -9.44 8.09 -0.19
N SER A 74 -10.07 6.93 -0.34
CA SER A 74 -10.29 5.97 0.74
C SER A 74 -10.53 4.57 0.20
N GLU A 75 -10.23 3.57 1.02
CA GLU A 75 -10.52 2.18 0.70
C GLU A 75 -12.01 1.93 0.50
N ILE A 76 -12.86 2.58 1.30
CA ILE A 76 -14.32 2.42 1.22
C ILE A 76 -14.86 2.92 -0.12
N GLU A 77 -14.36 4.05 -0.62
CA GLU A 77 -14.76 4.57 -1.93
C GLU A 77 -14.41 3.61 -3.06
N PHE A 78 -13.21 3.04 -3.02
CA PHE A 78 -12.78 2.03 -3.99
C PHE A 78 -13.65 0.77 -3.92
N ILE A 79 -13.84 0.20 -2.72
CA ILE A 79 -14.65 -1.00 -2.51
C ILE A 79 -16.07 -0.79 -3.04
N GLN A 80 -16.71 0.32 -2.68
CA GLN A 80 -18.04 0.65 -3.16
C GLN A 80 -18.10 0.82 -4.67
N TYR A 81 -17.08 1.43 -5.26
CA TYR A 81 -17.01 1.55 -6.71
C TYR A 81 -16.96 0.18 -7.37
N ILE A 82 -16.08 -0.71 -6.93
CA ILE A 82 -15.93 -2.07 -7.49
C ILE A 82 -17.23 -2.89 -7.34
N LEU A 83 -17.91 -2.78 -6.21
CA LEU A 83 -19.15 -3.52 -5.96
C LEU A 83 -20.33 -3.03 -6.81
N ASN A 84 -20.34 -1.74 -7.19
CA ASN A 84 -21.43 -1.12 -7.92
C ASN A 84 -21.19 -1.02 -9.44
N HIS A 85 -20.01 -1.41 -9.94
CA HIS A 85 -19.67 -1.31 -11.35
C HIS A 85 -19.18 -2.64 -11.90
N CYS A 86 -19.59 -2.96 -13.13
CA CYS A 86 -19.02 -4.09 -13.86
C CYS A 86 -17.66 -3.67 -14.40
N ILE A 87 -16.59 -4.15 -13.80
CA ILE A 87 -15.22 -3.92 -14.26
C ILE A 87 -14.68 -5.16 -14.96
N ASN A 88 -13.82 -4.99 -15.95
CA ASN A 88 -13.03 -6.09 -16.49
C ASN A 88 -11.83 -6.37 -15.58
N LYS A 89 -11.95 -7.36 -14.71
CA LYS A 89 -10.93 -7.69 -13.70
C LYS A 89 -9.60 -8.14 -14.31
N SER A 90 -9.61 -8.72 -15.50
CA SER A 90 -8.40 -9.16 -16.19
C SER A 90 -7.59 -8.00 -16.76
N GLU A 91 -8.25 -6.89 -17.05
CA GLU A 91 -7.70 -5.68 -17.67
C GLU A 91 -7.65 -4.51 -16.69
N CYS A 92 -7.63 -4.75 -15.40
CA CYS A 92 -7.46 -3.70 -14.41
C CYS A 92 -6.29 -3.99 -13.46
N ILE A 93 -5.70 -2.91 -12.94
CA ILE A 93 -4.66 -2.96 -11.93
C ILE A 93 -4.89 -1.90 -10.86
N VAL A 94 -4.71 -2.28 -9.61
CA VAL A 94 -4.82 -1.39 -8.46
C VAL A 94 -3.45 -0.98 -7.95
N TYR A 95 -3.15 0.31 -8.01
CA TYR A 95 -2.01 0.90 -7.32
C TYR A 95 -2.41 1.20 -5.88
N ASN A 96 -2.00 0.32 -4.97
CA ASN A 96 -2.38 0.38 -3.58
C ASN A 96 -1.40 1.24 -2.77
N PHE A 97 -1.74 2.51 -2.59
CA PHE A 97 -1.05 3.42 -1.68
C PHE A 97 -1.89 3.71 -0.43
N SER A 98 -2.91 2.91 -0.17
CA SER A 98 -3.77 3.10 1.00
C SER A 98 -3.00 2.94 2.31
N ARG A 99 -3.36 3.74 3.28
CA ARG A 99 -2.72 3.76 4.61
C ARG A 99 -3.75 3.70 5.72
N ASP A 100 -4.98 3.44 5.36
CA ASP A 100 -6.12 3.44 6.27
C ASP A 100 -6.18 2.21 7.18
N GLY A 101 -7.11 2.26 8.08
CA GLY A 101 -7.36 1.22 9.07
C GLY A 101 -6.66 1.46 10.41
N ARG A 102 -7.08 0.69 11.39
CA ARG A 102 -6.55 0.70 12.76
C ARG A 102 -5.97 -0.67 13.09
N ALA A 103 -5.17 -0.74 14.13
CA ALA A 103 -4.54 -1.97 14.60
C ALA A 103 -3.59 -2.65 13.57
N ASN A 104 -3.29 -3.93 13.79
CA ASN A 104 -2.30 -4.67 13.00
C ASN A 104 -2.73 -4.94 11.56
N GLY A 105 -4.04 -4.89 11.28
CA GLY A 105 -4.60 -5.06 9.93
C GLY A 105 -4.56 -3.80 9.05
N LYS A 106 -4.03 -2.68 9.55
CA LYS A 106 -3.87 -1.44 8.77
C LYS A 106 -3.14 -1.73 7.46
N LYS A 107 -3.61 -1.17 6.36
CA LYS A 107 -3.10 -1.33 4.99
C LYS A 107 -3.35 -2.69 4.33
N SER A 108 -3.91 -3.68 5.03
CA SER A 108 -4.15 -5.02 4.47
C SER A 108 -5.54 -5.20 3.85
N LEU A 109 -6.46 -4.25 4.06
CA LEU A 109 -7.83 -4.36 3.59
C LEU A 109 -7.92 -4.44 2.06
N ILE A 110 -7.24 -3.55 1.35
CA ILE A 110 -7.27 -3.53 -0.12
C ILE A 110 -6.65 -4.80 -0.72
N PRO A 111 -5.47 -5.27 -0.31
CA PRO A 111 -4.96 -6.56 -0.75
C PRO A 111 -5.95 -7.72 -0.53
N SER A 112 -6.54 -7.82 0.67
CA SER A 112 -7.52 -8.87 0.96
C SER A 112 -8.77 -8.77 0.07
N PHE A 113 -9.26 -7.55 -0.17
CA PHE A 113 -10.40 -7.33 -1.03
C PHE A 113 -10.07 -7.65 -2.50
N CYS A 114 -8.91 -7.25 -2.98
CA CYS A 114 -8.46 -7.56 -4.33
C CYS A 114 -8.27 -9.07 -4.54
N ASP A 115 -7.68 -9.77 -3.56
CA ASP A 115 -7.56 -11.23 -3.58
C ASP A 115 -8.94 -11.90 -3.64
N LEU A 116 -9.91 -11.42 -2.84
CA LEU A 116 -11.29 -11.93 -2.86
C LEU A 116 -11.98 -11.70 -4.22
N MET A 117 -11.72 -10.56 -4.84
CA MET A 117 -12.36 -10.15 -6.10
C MET A 117 -11.59 -10.60 -7.35
N ASP A 118 -10.44 -11.25 -7.19
CA ASP A 118 -9.53 -11.64 -8.30
C ASP A 118 -9.08 -10.40 -9.12
N ILE A 119 -8.66 -9.35 -8.43
CA ILE A 119 -8.17 -8.11 -9.01
C ILE A 119 -6.66 -7.98 -8.77
N LYS A 120 -5.90 -7.65 -9.80
CA LYS A 120 -4.44 -7.43 -9.68
C LYS A 120 -4.15 -6.13 -8.91
N TYR A 121 -3.15 -6.17 -8.04
CA TYR A 121 -2.72 -4.99 -7.29
C TYR A 121 -1.21 -4.94 -7.10
N THR A 122 -0.71 -3.74 -6.83
CA THR A 122 0.71 -3.52 -6.53
C THR A 122 0.98 -3.67 -5.03
N GLY A 123 2.18 -4.16 -4.72
CA GLY A 123 2.63 -4.34 -3.34
C GLY A 123 2.50 -5.77 -2.84
N SER A 124 2.66 -5.93 -1.54
CA SER A 124 2.62 -7.24 -0.88
C SER A 124 1.19 -7.67 -0.57
N ASN A 125 0.98 -8.97 -0.42
CA ASN A 125 -0.31 -9.50 0.01
C ASN A 125 -0.66 -9.10 1.46
N ALA A 126 -1.90 -9.31 1.86
CA ALA A 126 -2.43 -8.90 3.16
C ALA A 126 -1.66 -9.50 4.34
N PHE A 127 -1.20 -10.75 4.22
CA PHE A 127 -0.43 -11.41 5.28
C PHE A 127 0.91 -10.72 5.51
N VAL A 128 1.67 -10.49 4.45
CA VAL A 128 2.98 -9.83 4.52
C VAL A 128 2.84 -8.41 5.08
N ILE A 129 1.86 -7.65 4.60
CA ILE A 129 1.61 -6.29 5.09
C ILE A 129 1.29 -6.29 6.59
N SER A 130 0.40 -7.17 7.03
CA SER A 130 0.00 -7.26 8.45
C SER A 130 1.18 -7.68 9.33
N LEU A 131 1.99 -8.64 8.88
CA LEU A 131 3.19 -9.08 9.59
C LEU A 131 4.20 -7.93 9.76
N LEU A 132 4.48 -7.18 8.70
CA LEU A 132 5.42 -6.05 8.71
C LEU A 132 4.95 -4.88 9.58
N ARG A 133 3.65 -4.76 9.83
CA ARG A 133 3.10 -3.72 10.74
C ARG A 133 3.44 -3.99 12.21
N ASN A 134 3.68 -5.22 12.60
CA ASN A 134 4.10 -5.57 13.94
C ASN A 134 5.60 -5.86 13.98
N LYS A 135 6.40 -4.82 14.19
CA LYS A 135 7.86 -4.91 14.15
C LYS A 135 8.42 -5.96 15.10
N TYR A 136 7.82 -6.17 16.27
CA TYR A 136 8.28 -7.17 17.22
C TYR A 136 8.06 -8.60 16.69
N ILE A 137 6.85 -8.92 16.24
CA ILE A 137 6.54 -10.24 15.66
C ILE A 137 7.38 -10.49 14.43
N TYR A 138 7.49 -9.51 13.54
CA TYR A 138 8.32 -9.60 12.35
C TYR A 138 9.79 -9.87 12.69
N THR A 139 10.36 -9.16 13.67
CA THR A 139 11.73 -9.35 14.12
C THR A 139 11.93 -10.77 14.69
N LYS A 140 10.99 -11.26 15.49
CA LYS A 140 11.03 -12.61 16.02
C LYS A 140 10.90 -13.69 14.95
N PHE A 141 10.08 -13.46 13.94
CA PHE A 141 9.96 -14.34 12.78
C PHE A 141 11.30 -14.45 12.02
N LEU A 142 11.97 -13.32 11.77
CA LEU A 142 13.29 -13.31 11.13
C LEU A 142 14.35 -14.04 11.98
N GLU A 143 14.38 -13.77 13.28
CA GLU A 143 15.32 -14.40 14.22
C GLU A 143 15.18 -15.94 14.23
N GLN A 144 13.93 -16.44 14.25
CA GLN A 144 13.64 -17.88 14.20
C GLN A 144 14.05 -18.55 12.88
N ASN A 145 14.13 -17.78 11.80
CA ASN A 145 14.60 -18.24 10.50
C ASN A 145 16.12 -18.01 10.29
N GLY A 146 16.88 -17.76 11.35
CA GLY A 146 18.33 -17.62 11.30
C GLY A 146 18.85 -16.29 10.74
N ILE A 147 17.96 -15.30 10.58
CA ILE A 147 18.36 -13.96 10.13
C ILE A 147 18.77 -13.13 11.33
N SER A 148 19.96 -12.56 11.27
CA SER A 148 20.46 -11.68 12.33
C SER A 148 19.63 -10.40 12.42
N VAL A 149 19.09 -10.14 13.60
CA VAL A 149 18.22 -8.98 13.87
C VAL A 149 18.68 -8.24 15.12
N PRO A 150 18.41 -6.94 15.25
CA PRO A 150 18.64 -6.21 16.48
C PRO A 150 17.86 -6.82 17.65
N LYS A 151 18.47 -6.85 18.83
CA LYS A 151 17.75 -7.23 20.06
C LYS A 151 16.56 -6.30 20.26
N SER A 152 15.39 -6.87 20.44
CA SER A 152 14.14 -6.14 20.59
C SER A 152 13.40 -6.52 21.85
N LEU A 153 12.80 -5.54 22.51
CA LEU A 153 11.96 -5.68 23.69
C LEU A 153 10.57 -5.14 23.36
N LEU A 154 9.53 -5.90 23.70
CA LEU A 154 8.16 -5.41 23.65
C LEU A 154 7.78 -4.88 25.03
N TYR A 155 7.41 -3.60 25.08
CA TYR A 155 6.91 -2.94 26.27
C TYR A 155 5.47 -2.46 26.03
N GLY A 156 4.61 -2.61 27.04
CA GLY A 156 3.25 -2.09 27.01
C GLY A 156 2.45 -2.48 28.27
N ASP A 157 1.45 -1.69 28.60
CA ASP A 157 0.64 -1.83 29.83
C ASP A 157 -0.12 -3.15 29.95
N ARG A 158 -0.36 -3.81 28.82
CA ARG A 158 -1.09 -5.09 28.74
C ARG A 158 -0.20 -6.31 28.76
N PHE A 159 1.12 -6.14 28.68
CA PHE A 159 2.06 -7.24 28.60
C PHE A 159 3.13 -7.12 29.68
N LYS A 160 2.94 -7.84 30.76
CA LYS A 160 4.02 -8.08 31.73
C LYS A 160 4.91 -9.18 31.16
N PHE A 161 5.87 -8.81 30.32
CA PHE A 161 6.89 -9.76 29.87
C PHE A 161 8.07 -9.77 30.85
N CYS A 162 8.28 -10.89 31.48
CA CYS A 162 9.58 -11.20 32.07
C CYS A 162 10.53 -11.58 30.93
N VAL A 163 11.35 -10.63 30.51
CA VAL A 163 12.44 -10.93 29.58
C VAL A 163 13.62 -11.42 30.40
N ASN A 164 13.91 -12.71 30.36
CA ASN A 164 15.20 -13.23 30.80
C ASN A 164 16.26 -12.76 29.79
N ILE A 165 16.89 -11.63 30.08
CA ILE A 165 18.11 -11.21 29.39
C ILE A 165 19.19 -12.16 29.94
N LYS A 166 19.42 -13.28 29.26
CA LYS A 166 20.64 -14.05 29.47
C LYS A 166 21.76 -13.25 28.83
N ASN A 167 22.72 -12.82 29.68
CA ASN A 167 23.98 -12.21 29.27
C ASN A 167 24.80 -13.13 28.38
#